data_bcc0ce3adc450c361ebb5a8cd2d1e7b5
#
_entry.id   bcc0ce3adc450c361ebb5a8cd2d1e7b5
#
_cell.length_a   1.000
_cell.length_b   1.000
_cell.length_c   1.000
_cell.angle_alpha   90.00
_cell.angle_beta   90.00
_cell.angle_gamma   90.00
#
_symmetry.space_group_name_H-M   'P 1'
#
loop_
_entity.id
_entity.type
_entity.pdbx_description
1 polymer ?
#
loop_
_entity_poly.entity_id
_entity_poly.type
_entity_poly.pdbx_seq_one_letter_code
_entity_poly.pdbx_strand_id
1 'polypeptide(L)' 'RDKLEKIERDIRKIIRDLEEIARRLKEDHERVIKELRETVKKHKEDLEEVIRELRR' A
#
# COMPACT_ATOMS: atom_id res chain seq x y z
N ARG A 1 10.74 -18.99 -36.01
CA ARG A 1 10.76 -17.53 -35.78
C ARG A 1 9.43 -17.07 -35.21
N ASP A 2 8.31 -17.48 -35.80
CA ASP A 2 6.99 -17.11 -35.32
C ASP A 2 6.74 -17.54 -33.88
N LYS A 3 7.22 -18.73 -33.50
CA LYS A 3 7.09 -19.22 -32.12
C LYS A 3 7.91 -18.38 -31.15
N LEU A 4 9.11 -17.99 -31.55
CA LEU A 4 9.97 -17.15 -30.72
C LEU A 4 9.40 -15.75 -30.55
N GLU A 5 8.84 -15.18 -31.59
CA GLU A 5 8.19 -13.89 -31.54
C GLU A 5 6.95 -13.91 -30.66
N LYS A 6 6.18 -15.00 -30.74
CA LYS A 6 5.01 -15.17 -29.87
C LYS A 6 5.42 -15.28 -28.42
N ILE A 7 6.44 -16.08 -28.10
CA ILE A 7 6.95 -16.21 -26.75
C ILE A 7 7.45 -14.85 -26.23
N GLU A 8 8.15 -14.12 -27.04
CA GLU A 8 8.64 -12.79 -26.67
C GLU A 8 7.49 -11.84 -26.32
N ARG A 9 6.44 -11.82 -27.14
CA ARG A 9 5.26 -10.99 -26.86
C ARG A 9 4.55 -11.42 -25.58
N ASP A 10 4.41 -12.72 -25.36
CA ASP A 10 3.80 -13.26 -24.15
C ASP A 10 4.61 -12.88 -22.91
N ILE A 11 5.93 -12.97 -22.99
CA ILE A 11 6.81 -12.57 -21.88
C ILE A 11 6.67 -11.08 -21.59
N ARG A 12 6.64 -10.24 -22.62
CA ARG A 12 6.45 -8.79 -22.42
C ARG A 12 5.11 -8.46 -21.77
N LYS A 13 4.07 -9.19 -22.16
CA LYS A 13 2.76 -9.02 -21.54
C LYS A 13 2.78 -9.40 -20.07
N ILE A 14 3.41 -10.51 -19.74
CA ILE A 14 3.54 -10.95 -18.35
C ILE A 14 4.31 -9.91 -17.53
N ILE A 15 5.38 -9.38 -18.07
CA ILE A 15 6.17 -8.34 -17.40
C ILE A 15 5.31 -7.11 -17.12
N ARG A 16 4.53 -6.66 -18.08
CA ARG A 16 3.64 -5.50 -17.88
C ARG A 16 2.57 -5.78 -16.84
N ASP A 17 2.00 -6.99 -16.86
CA ASP A 17 1.00 -7.39 -15.87
C ASP A 17 1.59 -7.39 -14.46
N LEU A 18 2.82 -7.91 -14.31
CA LEU A 18 3.53 -7.92 -13.03
C LEU A 18 3.86 -6.50 -12.55
N GLU A 19 4.27 -5.62 -13.45
CA GLU A 19 4.54 -4.22 -13.13
C GLU A 19 3.27 -3.52 -12.64
N GLU A 20 2.12 -3.80 -13.27
CA GLU A 20 0.84 -3.24 -12.86
C GLU A 20 0.43 -3.73 -11.47
N ILE A 21 0.61 -5.02 -11.21
CA ILE A 21 0.31 -5.60 -9.89
C ILE A 21 1.22 -4.97 -8.83
N ALA A 22 2.50 -4.82 -9.12
CA ALA A 22 3.45 -4.21 -8.19
C ALA A 22 3.06 -2.76 -7.88
N ARG A 23 2.63 -2.00 -8.89
CA ARG A 23 2.19 -0.62 -8.72
C ARG A 23 0.95 -0.54 -7.82
N ARG A 24 -0.03 -1.40 -8.06
CA ARG A 24 -1.26 -1.45 -7.25
C ARG A 24 -0.95 -1.82 -5.80
N LEU A 25 -0.08 -2.80 -5.61
CA LEU A 25 0.33 -3.22 -4.27
C LEU A 25 1.02 -2.08 -3.53
N LYS A 26 1.87 -1.33 -4.20
CA LYS A 26 2.55 -0.18 -3.62
C LYS A 26 1.53 0.89 -3.19
N GLU A 27 0.57 1.22 -4.06
CA GLU A 27 -0.48 2.20 -3.76
C GLU A 27 -1.34 1.76 -2.58
N ASP A 28 -1.73 0.49 -2.54
CA ASP A 28 -2.52 -0.06 -1.44
C ASP A 28 -1.74 -0.02 -0.13
N HIS A 29 -0.45 -0.35 -0.19
CA HIS A 29 0.43 -0.31 0.97
C HIS A 29 0.57 1.11 1.53
N GLU A 30 0.76 2.10 0.65
CA GLU A 30 0.85 3.51 1.04
C GLU A 30 -0.44 4.00 1.71
N ARG A 31 -1.59 3.59 1.18
CA ARG A 31 -2.89 3.93 1.74
C ARG A 31 -3.09 3.34 3.14
N VAL A 32 -2.74 2.06 3.30
CA VAL A 32 -2.85 1.39 4.60
C VAL A 32 -1.95 2.06 5.63
N ILE A 33 -0.74 2.41 5.26
CA ILE A 33 0.19 3.10 6.16
C ILE A 33 -0.39 4.46 6.58
N LYS A 34 -0.95 5.20 5.65
CA LYS A 34 -1.57 6.49 5.94
C LYS A 34 -2.73 6.34 6.93
N GLU A 35 -3.62 5.40 6.67
CA GLU A 35 -4.77 5.13 7.55
C GLU A 35 -4.31 4.71 8.94
N LEU A 36 -3.27 3.88 9.00
CA LEU A 36 -2.71 3.43 10.27
C LEU A 36 -2.13 4.61 11.07
N ARG A 37 -1.39 5.49 10.42
CA ARG A 37 -0.83 6.69 11.06
C ARG A 37 -1.93 7.60 11.61
N GLU A 38 -2.99 7.80 10.85
CA GLU A 38 -4.13 8.61 11.28
C GLU A 38 -4.82 7.99 12.48
N THR A 39 -4.98 6.67 12.49
CA THR A 39 -5.59 5.94 13.59
C THR A 39 -4.73 6.03 14.85
N VAL A 40 -3.43 5.83 14.72
CA VAL A 40 -2.47 5.96 15.83
C VAL A 40 -2.51 7.37 16.41
N LYS A 41 -2.51 8.37 15.56
CA LYS A 41 -2.58 9.77 16.00
C LYS A 41 -3.86 10.05 16.80
N LYS A 42 -4.98 9.56 16.32
CA LYS A 42 -6.27 9.72 17.00
C LYS A 42 -6.26 9.08 18.38
N HIS A 43 -5.77 7.84 18.47
CA HIS A 43 -5.68 7.15 19.76
C HIS A 43 -4.72 7.85 20.71
N LYS A 44 -3.63 8.38 20.21
CA LYS A 44 -2.69 9.13 21.02
C LYS A 44 -3.36 10.37 21.62
N GLU A 45 -4.10 11.12 20.81
CA GLU A 45 -4.83 12.30 21.27
C GLU A 45 -5.86 11.95 22.32
N ASP A 46 -6.61 10.86 22.12
CA ASP A 46 -7.61 10.38 23.08
C ASP A 46 -6.96 10.02 24.41
N LEU A 47 -5.84 9.33 24.38
CA LEU A 47 -5.11 8.94 25.59
C LEU A 47 -4.55 10.16 26.33
N GLU A 48 -4.05 11.14 25.60
CA GLU A 48 -3.54 12.38 26.18
C GLU A 48 -4.67 13.14 26.88
N GLU A 49 -5.85 13.15 26.32
CA GLU A 49 -7.03 13.76 26.92
C GLU A 49 -7.40 13.05 28.24
N VAL A 50 -7.41 11.72 28.25
CA VAL A 50 -7.69 10.94 29.46
C VAL A 50 -6.65 11.26 30.55
N ILE A 51 -5.39 11.38 30.18
CA ILE A 51 -4.31 11.72 31.14
C ILE A 51 -4.58 13.10 31.74
N ARG A 52 -4.95 14.07 30.93
CA ARG A 52 -5.28 15.40 31.44
C ARG A 52 -6.48 15.40 32.40
N GLU A 53 -7.49 14.62 32.08
CA GLU A 53 -8.67 14.44 32.93
C GLU A 53 -8.28 13.84 34.27
N LEU A 54 -7.41 12.82 34.27
CA LEU A 54 -6.95 12.16 35.49
C LEU A 54 -6.09 13.06 36.38
N ARG A 55 -5.42 14.05 35.80
CA ARG A 55 -4.56 14.98 36.54
C ARG A 55 -5.31 16.16 37.19
N ARG A 56 -6.53 16.34 36.76
CA ARG A 56 -7.39 17.33 37.43
C ARG A 56 -7.80 16.83 38.78
#